data_a2ab668730ca30cd8fda7cd29afec9a7
#
_entry.id   a2ab668730ca30cd8fda7cd29afec9a7
#
_cell.length_a   1.000
_cell.length_b   1.000
_cell.length_c   1.000
_cell.angle_alpha   90.00
_cell.angle_beta   90.00
_cell.angle_gamma   90.00
#
_symmetry.space_group_name_H-M   'P 1'
#
loop_
_entity.id
_entity.type
_entity.pdbx_description
1 polymer ?
#
loop_
_entity_poly.entity_id
_entity_poly.type
_entity_poly.pdbx_seq_one_letter_code
_entity_poly.pdbx_strand_id
1 'polypeptide(L)'
;MNIALWIAQGLLALGFVYSGWMKVQVEKAKASWPWAREIPKGLVVAIGLAELLGAVGVIAPLASGIAPALTPIAAFALAAVVLLGALFHVSRREYKDIGINIVFLALALIVAFGRI
;
A
#
# COMPACT_ATOMS: atom_id res chain seq x y z
N MET A 1 -16.92 -14.36 -6.89
CA MET A 1 -16.18 -13.08 -7.00
C MET A 1 -15.91 -12.42 -5.65
N ASN A 2 -16.91 -12.41 -4.75
CA ASN A 2 -16.73 -11.77 -3.43
C ASN A 2 -15.59 -12.39 -2.61
N ILE A 3 -15.47 -13.72 -2.61
CA ILE A 3 -14.38 -14.43 -1.90
C ILE A 3 -13.02 -14.02 -2.46
N ALA A 4 -12.91 -13.97 -3.80
CA ALA A 4 -11.67 -13.56 -4.45
C ALA A 4 -11.30 -12.12 -4.08
N LEU A 5 -12.27 -11.21 -4.01
CA LEU A 5 -12.04 -9.83 -3.59
C LEU A 5 -11.57 -9.74 -2.14
N TRP A 6 -12.16 -10.53 -1.23
CA TRP A 6 -11.73 -10.58 0.16
C TRP A 6 -10.30 -11.12 0.31
N ILE A 7 -9.94 -12.13 -0.50
CA ILE A 7 -8.55 -12.62 -0.51
C ILE A 7 -7.60 -11.50 -0.96
N ALA A 8 -7.95 -10.80 -2.04
CA ALA A 8 -7.14 -9.68 -2.53
C ALA A 8 -7.02 -8.57 -1.47
N GLN A 9 -8.13 -8.23 -0.81
CA GLN A 9 -8.14 -7.23 0.26
C GLN A 9 -7.25 -7.65 1.42
N GLY A 10 -7.32 -8.92 1.82
CA GLY A 10 -6.48 -9.45 2.90
C GLY A 10 -4.99 -9.40 2.56
N LEU A 11 -4.62 -9.84 1.38
CA LEU A 11 -3.23 -9.80 0.91
C LEU A 11 -2.71 -8.35 0.84
N LEU A 12 -3.54 -7.47 0.29
CA LEU A 12 -3.20 -6.05 0.18
C LEU A 12 -3.00 -5.42 1.55
N ALA A 13 -3.92 -5.68 2.49
CA ALA A 13 -3.85 -5.15 3.84
C ALA A 13 -2.61 -5.66 4.59
N LEU A 14 -2.32 -6.96 4.51
CA LEU A 14 -1.14 -7.53 5.17
C LEU A 14 0.15 -6.91 4.64
N GLY A 15 0.26 -6.76 3.32
CA GLY A 15 1.43 -6.16 2.70
C GLY A 15 1.63 -4.70 3.13
N PHE A 16 0.56 -3.92 3.17
CA PHE A 16 0.66 -2.51 3.56
C PHE A 16 0.80 -2.30 5.06
N VAL A 17 0.26 -3.19 5.89
CA VAL A 17 0.54 -3.16 7.34
C VAL A 17 2.01 -3.38 7.58
N TYR A 18 2.62 -4.37 6.95
CA TYR A 18 4.05 -4.63 7.06
C TYR A 18 4.87 -3.43 6.58
N SER A 19 4.60 -2.96 5.36
CA SER A 19 5.32 -1.86 4.75
C SER A 19 5.18 -0.56 5.55
N GLY A 20 3.94 -0.23 5.93
CA GLY A 20 3.64 0.99 6.69
C GLY A 20 4.26 0.96 8.08
N TRP A 21 4.18 -0.18 8.77
CA TRP A 21 4.79 -0.34 10.09
C TRP A 21 6.30 -0.15 10.05
N MET A 22 6.96 -0.72 9.03
CA MET A 22 8.41 -0.54 8.84
C MET A 22 8.77 0.91 8.58
N LYS A 23 7.98 1.62 7.77
CA LYS A 23 8.25 3.02 7.43
C LYS A 23 8.04 3.96 8.61
N VAL A 24 7.06 3.67 9.47
CA VAL A 24 6.83 4.45 10.70
C VAL A 24 8.02 4.28 11.65
N GLN A 25 8.63 3.09 11.66
CA GLN A 25 9.88 2.84 12.37
C GLN A 25 11.05 3.17 11.45
N VAL A 26 11.27 4.43 11.20
CA VAL A 26 12.16 4.92 10.13
C VAL A 26 13.58 4.34 10.21
N GLU A 27 14.11 4.07 11.39
CA GLU A 27 15.44 3.49 11.52
C GLU A 27 15.48 2.06 10.96
N LYS A 28 14.42 1.28 11.15
CA LYS A 28 14.31 -0.05 10.55
C LYS A 28 14.16 0.02 9.03
N ALA A 29 13.40 1.01 8.55
CA ALA A 29 13.25 1.21 7.11
C ALA A 29 14.59 1.55 6.46
N LYS A 30 15.38 2.42 7.09
CA LYS A 30 16.72 2.78 6.60
C LYS A 30 17.67 1.57 6.59
N ALA A 31 17.57 0.69 7.57
CA ALA A 31 18.39 -0.51 7.63
C ALA A 31 18.00 -1.53 6.57
N SER A 32 16.71 -1.64 6.25
CA SER A 32 16.16 -2.63 5.32
C SER A 32 16.18 -2.17 3.87
N TRP A 33 15.94 -0.88 3.63
CA TRP A 33 15.77 -0.35 2.28
C TRP A 33 16.74 0.79 2.00
N PRO A 34 17.67 0.65 1.04
CA PRO A 34 18.63 1.70 0.71
C PRO A 34 17.98 3.03 0.33
N TRP A 35 16.82 2.99 -0.37
CA TRP A 35 16.13 4.19 -0.81
C TRP A 35 15.64 5.05 0.37
N ALA A 36 15.33 4.43 1.50
CA ALA A 36 14.83 5.16 2.68
C ALA A 36 15.87 6.11 3.26
N ARG A 37 17.16 5.86 3.00
CA ARG A 37 18.25 6.73 3.46
C ARG A 37 18.35 8.01 2.67
N GLU A 38 17.78 8.04 1.46
CA GLU A 38 17.91 9.16 0.53
C GLU A 38 16.68 10.07 0.54
N ILE A 39 15.63 9.70 1.27
CA ILE A 39 14.38 10.45 1.37
C ILE A 39 14.29 11.10 2.74
N PRO A 40 13.73 12.32 2.85
CA PRO A 40 13.53 12.95 4.15
C PRO A 40 12.78 12.04 5.12
N LYS A 41 13.25 11.97 6.35
CA LYS A 41 12.69 11.10 7.39
C LYS A 41 11.18 11.31 7.58
N GLY A 42 10.73 12.56 7.61
CA GLY A 42 9.32 12.87 7.76
C GLY A 42 8.46 12.35 6.62
N LEU A 43 8.99 12.32 5.40
CA LEU A 43 8.28 11.79 4.24
C LEU A 43 8.13 10.27 4.34
N VAL A 44 9.16 9.55 4.78
CA VAL A 44 9.09 8.10 4.97
C VAL A 44 8.02 7.76 6.00
N VAL A 45 7.97 8.47 7.12
CA VAL A 45 6.95 8.28 8.16
C VAL A 45 5.56 8.60 7.62
N ALA A 46 5.40 9.69 6.87
CA ALA A 46 4.12 10.08 6.29
C ALA A 46 3.58 9.01 5.33
N ILE A 47 4.44 8.47 4.48
CA ILE A 47 4.07 7.38 3.57
C ILE A 47 3.64 6.15 4.37
N GLY A 48 4.40 5.81 5.42
CA GLY A 48 4.06 4.68 6.29
C GLY A 48 2.71 4.82 6.95
N LEU A 49 2.39 6.00 7.48
CA LEU A 49 1.09 6.28 8.08
C LEU A 49 -0.03 6.18 7.04
N ALA A 50 0.18 6.72 5.85
CA ALA A 50 -0.80 6.61 4.76
C ALA A 50 -1.07 5.16 4.38
N GLU A 51 -0.02 4.32 4.33
CA GLU A 51 -0.16 2.91 4.02
C GLU A 51 -0.91 2.15 5.12
N LEU A 52 -0.66 2.47 6.39
CA LEU A 52 -1.39 1.86 7.52
C LEU A 52 -2.88 2.25 7.49
N LEU A 53 -3.16 3.52 7.25
CA LEU A 53 -4.55 4.00 7.13
C LEU A 53 -5.25 3.35 5.94
N GLY A 54 -4.54 3.21 4.82
CA GLY A 54 -5.07 2.53 3.64
C GLY A 54 -5.35 1.06 3.89
N ALA A 55 -4.48 0.36 4.62
CA ALA A 55 -4.67 -1.04 4.97
C ALA A 55 -5.94 -1.22 5.81
N VAL A 56 -6.16 -0.36 6.80
CA VAL A 56 -7.40 -0.37 7.59
C VAL A 56 -8.61 -0.05 6.69
N GLY A 57 -8.44 0.93 5.80
CA GLY A 57 -9.51 1.39 4.91
C GLY A 57 -9.97 0.35 3.88
N VAL A 58 -9.12 -0.60 3.49
CA VAL A 58 -9.55 -1.64 2.53
C VAL A 58 -10.29 -2.79 3.21
N ILE A 59 -10.30 -2.87 4.53
CA ILE A 59 -10.95 -3.95 5.27
C ILE A 59 -12.12 -3.44 6.11
N ALA A 60 -11.84 -2.50 7.03
CA ALA A 60 -12.76 -2.13 8.09
C ALA A 60 -14.09 -1.53 7.63
N PRO A 61 -14.12 -0.57 6.67
CA PRO A 61 -15.40 0.02 6.26
C PRO A 61 -16.36 -1.02 5.69
N LEU A 62 -15.86 -1.94 4.85
CA LEU A 62 -16.71 -2.94 4.24
C LEU A 62 -17.10 -4.02 5.25
N ALA A 63 -16.16 -4.47 6.10
CA ALA A 63 -16.42 -5.51 7.10
C ALA A 63 -17.40 -5.05 8.16
N SER A 64 -17.34 -3.78 8.58
CA SER A 64 -18.24 -3.23 9.61
C SER A 64 -19.57 -2.73 9.04
N GLY A 65 -19.65 -2.50 7.74
CA GLY A 65 -20.80 -1.88 7.09
C GLY A 65 -20.90 -0.38 7.31
N ILE A 66 -19.93 0.23 7.99
CA ILE A 66 -19.91 1.68 8.24
C ILE A 66 -19.13 2.33 7.10
N ALA A 67 -19.84 3.19 6.31
CA ALA A 67 -19.26 3.90 5.17
C ALA A 67 -18.49 2.95 4.22
N PRO A 68 -19.12 1.88 3.69
CA PRO A 68 -18.40 0.88 2.89
C PRO A 68 -17.77 1.45 1.61
N ALA A 69 -18.22 2.60 1.15
CA ALA A 69 -17.63 3.29 0.00
C ALA A 69 -16.18 3.72 0.25
N LEU A 70 -15.73 3.77 1.51
CA LEU A 70 -14.33 4.08 1.83
C LEU A 70 -13.37 2.96 1.39
N THR A 71 -13.86 1.71 1.28
CA THR A 71 -13.00 0.59 0.85
C THR A 71 -12.44 0.80 -0.57
N PRO A 72 -13.24 1.06 -1.61
CA PRO A 72 -12.67 1.35 -2.93
C PRO A 72 -11.86 2.64 -2.96
N ILE A 73 -12.25 3.66 -2.18
CA ILE A 73 -11.48 4.91 -2.09
C ILE A 73 -10.09 4.62 -1.52
N ALA A 74 -10.02 3.85 -0.44
CA ALA A 74 -8.74 3.46 0.17
C ALA A 74 -7.88 2.64 -0.82
N ALA A 75 -8.50 1.73 -1.58
CA ALA A 75 -7.79 0.93 -2.56
C ALA A 75 -7.23 1.81 -3.70
N PHE A 76 -7.96 2.80 -4.18
CA PHE A 76 -7.44 3.75 -5.16
C PHE A 76 -6.29 4.57 -4.59
N ALA A 77 -6.38 4.99 -3.34
CA ALA A 77 -5.30 5.74 -2.68
C ALA A 77 -4.04 4.87 -2.57
N LEU A 78 -4.17 3.61 -2.18
CA LEU A 78 -3.04 2.68 -2.12
C LEU A 78 -2.46 2.42 -3.52
N ALA A 79 -3.30 2.33 -4.54
CA ALA A 79 -2.84 2.18 -5.93
C ALA A 79 -1.98 3.39 -6.33
N ALA A 80 -2.37 4.59 -5.96
CA ALA A 80 -1.60 5.79 -6.23
C ALA A 80 -0.24 5.76 -5.53
N VAL A 81 -0.21 5.35 -4.27
CA VAL A 81 1.05 5.24 -3.49
C VAL A 81 1.98 4.23 -4.16
N VAL A 82 1.47 3.06 -4.54
CA VAL A 82 2.28 2.02 -5.18
C VAL A 82 2.79 2.47 -6.54
N LEU A 83 1.95 3.16 -7.32
CA LEU A 83 2.36 3.68 -8.62
C LEU A 83 3.49 4.69 -8.49
N LEU A 84 3.37 5.62 -7.55
CA LEU A 84 4.43 6.59 -7.27
C LEU A 84 5.70 5.89 -6.82
N GLY A 85 5.58 4.86 -5.99
CA GLY A 85 6.71 4.04 -5.55
C GLY A 85 7.38 3.31 -6.72
N ALA A 86 6.59 2.76 -7.63
CA ALA A 86 7.11 2.09 -8.81
C ALA A 86 7.89 3.05 -9.71
N LEU A 87 7.34 4.25 -9.94
CA LEU A 87 8.03 5.29 -10.72
C LEU A 87 9.34 5.71 -10.05
N PHE A 88 9.34 5.83 -8.73
CA PHE A 88 10.55 6.13 -7.96
C PHE A 88 11.62 5.04 -8.16
N HIS A 89 11.24 3.76 -8.04
CA HIS A 89 12.17 2.65 -8.25
C HIS A 89 12.71 2.60 -9.69
N VAL A 90 11.85 2.91 -10.68
CA VAL A 90 12.29 3.00 -12.08
C VAL A 90 13.36 4.08 -12.24
N SER A 91 13.13 5.25 -11.62
CA SER A 91 14.09 6.37 -11.72
C SER A 91 15.44 6.04 -11.08
N ARG A 92 15.46 5.15 -10.10
CA ARG A 92 16.68 4.70 -9.41
C ARG A 92 17.24 3.41 -10.00
N ARG A 93 16.63 2.85 -11.05
CA ARG A 93 17.01 1.59 -11.67
C ARG A 93 16.95 0.39 -10.71
N GLU A 94 16.04 0.43 -9.73
CA GLU A 94 15.82 -0.64 -8.76
C GLU A 94 14.76 -1.61 -9.28
N TYR A 95 15.08 -2.28 -10.38
CA TYR A 95 14.09 -3.06 -11.14
C TYR A 95 13.57 -4.29 -10.42
N LYS A 96 14.32 -4.88 -9.49
CA LYS A 96 13.84 -6.03 -8.73
C LYS A 96 12.75 -5.66 -7.72
N ASP A 97 12.66 -4.37 -7.34
CA ASP A 97 11.60 -3.91 -6.43
C ASP A 97 10.29 -3.62 -7.16
N ILE A 98 10.35 -3.49 -8.49
CA ILE A 98 9.18 -3.17 -9.30
C ILE A 98 8.20 -4.34 -9.38
N GLY A 99 8.69 -5.58 -9.38
CA GLY A 99 7.84 -6.77 -9.46
C GLY A 99 6.79 -6.82 -8.36
N ILE A 100 7.21 -6.59 -7.11
CA ILE A 100 6.28 -6.58 -5.98
C ILE A 100 5.32 -5.39 -6.07
N ASN A 101 5.80 -4.23 -6.53
CA ASN A 101 4.95 -3.06 -6.73
C ASN A 101 3.87 -3.31 -7.76
N ILE A 102 4.19 -4.00 -8.86
CA ILE A 102 3.21 -4.35 -9.89
C ILE A 102 2.14 -5.27 -9.32
N VAL A 103 2.53 -6.26 -8.51
CA VAL A 103 1.58 -7.17 -7.87
C VAL A 103 0.63 -6.39 -6.96
N PHE A 104 1.15 -5.51 -6.10
CA PHE A 104 0.30 -4.72 -5.20
C PHE A 104 -0.55 -3.70 -5.94
N LEU A 105 -0.04 -3.12 -7.02
CA LEU A 105 -0.84 -2.23 -7.87
C LEU A 105 -2.03 -2.97 -8.47
N ALA A 106 -1.79 -4.18 -8.99
CA ALA A 106 -2.85 -5.01 -9.56
C ALA A 106 -3.89 -5.36 -8.49
N LEU A 107 -3.45 -5.78 -7.29
CA LEU A 107 -4.37 -6.09 -6.20
C LEU A 107 -5.20 -4.88 -5.79
N ALA A 108 -4.56 -3.72 -5.68
CA ALA A 108 -5.25 -2.48 -5.30
C ALA A 108 -6.31 -2.10 -6.34
N LEU A 109 -6.00 -2.19 -7.62
CA LEU A 109 -6.94 -1.88 -8.69
C LEU A 109 -8.08 -2.90 -8.76
N ILE A 110 -7.79 -4.19 -8.56
CA ILE A 110 -8.82 -5.23 -8.51
C ILE A 110 -9.81 -4.93 -7.39
N VAL A 111 -9.32 -4.59 -6.20
CA VAL A 111 -10.19 -4.24 -5.06
C VAL A 111 -10.96 -2.96 -5.36
N ALA A 112 -10.29 -1.93 -5.87
CA ALA A 112 -10.92 -0.64 -6.15
C ALA A 112 -12.09 -0.79 -7.12
N PHE A 113 -11.87 -1.45 -8.25
CA PHE A 113 -12.91 -1.63 -9.25
C PHE A 113 -13.94 -2.69 -8.85
N GLY A 114 -13.53 -3.71 -8.11
CA GLY A 114 -14.43 -4.78 -7.66
C GLY A 114 -15.37 -4.35 -6.55
N ARG A 115 -15.01 -3.32 -5.78
CA ARG A 115 -15.84 -2.81 -4.66
C ARG A 115 -16.56 -1.50 -4.96
N ILE A 116 -16.35 -0.95 -6.14
CA ILE A 116 -17.13 0.18 -6.59
C ILE A 116 -18.60 -0.26 -6.78
#